data_86a6edcccdac9b84ffb43730b3ab8a1c
#
_entry.id   86a6edcccdac9b84ffb43730b3ab8a1c
#
_cell.length_a   1.000
_cell.length_b   1.000
_cell.length_c   1.000
_cell.angle_alpha   90.00
_cell.angle_beta   90.00
_cell.angle_gamma   90.00
#
_symmetry.space_group_name_H-M   'P 1'
#
loop_
_entity.id
_entity.type
_entity.pdbx_description
1 polymer ?
#
loop_
_entity_poly.entity_id
_entity_poly.type
_entity_poly.pdbx_seq_one_letter_code
_entity_poly.pdbx_strand_id
1 'polypeptide(L)'
;MIRLKYLIYIVPLLFAGPLSAQEESLSLSEALDKALQNNYGLIISRAEVEAAGINNSWGNAGRYPSIGFDASDNNSYELLDPVYTNRLSAGIGLDWVLFDGFRVQFTKNRLENLEKLTSGSLAVAIENTIGDIILGYYNVLLQQERLLVLNKVMDLSRDRYQYELKRQSLGGSVTYNVLQAQNVYLSDKASHMNQEVVVRNAIRNLNFMMAEDPGKTWTFEDPFVPDTSSYRLDDLVSKMKSDNQILKNQYTHLILQENQTSLQESAYYPTLSLGTGIDYSHSLSRAGGSSLTTNAIVPYGNIRLSFDIYQAGVRKRSLKVARINEEAARVEVRQMEHALTNELFNLYDYYNVRVELLNVADESLEAALLNLSISEEKYRSGVINSFNYRDIQLIYLHSAFQRLQAIYNLIDSRTQLTRITGGFLSTGEQDF
;
A
#
# COMPACT_ATOMS: atom_id res chain seq x y z
N MET A 1 -72.58 -3.18 -32.56
CA MET A 1 -72.15 -1.78 -32.32
C MET A 1 -70.91 -1.81 -31.43
N ILE A 2 -69.71 -1.79 -32.05
CA ILE A 2 -68.44 -1.87 -31.40
C ILE A 2 -67.86 -0.44 -31.38
N ARG A 3 -67.66 0.13 -30.18
CA ARG A 3 -67.02 1.45 -30.04
C ARG A 3 -65.51 1.22 -29.74
N LEU A 4 -64.69 1.55 -30.71
CA LEU A 4 -63.22 1.57 -30.66
C LEU A 4 -62.79 2.84 -29.91
N LYS A 5 -62.14 2.72 -28.71
CA LYS A 5 -61.51 3.83 -28.00
C LYS A 5 -60.03 3.88 -28.36
N TYR A 6 -59.62 4.92 -29.06
CA TYR A 6 -58.21 5.23 -29.33
C TYR A 6 -57.56 5.74 -28.04
N LEU A 7 -56.53 4.96 -27.57
CA LEU A 7 -55.68 5.38 -26.46
C LEU A 7 -54.43 6.08 -27.07
N ILE A 8 -54.39 7.38 -26.93
CA ILE A 8 -53.23 8.22 -27.35
C ILE A 8 -52.14 8.05 -26.28
N TYR A 9 -51.05 7.36 -26.61
CA TYR A 9 -49.82 7.32 -25.80
C TYR A 9 -49.03 8.65 -26.05
N ILE A 10 -49.04 9.56 -25.06
CA ILE A 10 -48.11 10.68 -25.01
C ILE A 10 -46.80 10.14 -24.52
N VAL A 11 -45.80 10.01 -25.41
CA VAL A 11 -44.40 9.72 -25.09
C VAL A 11 -43.80 11.04 -24.58
N PRO A 12 -43.34 11.14 -23.31
CA PRO A 12 -42.58 12.31 -22.89
C PRO A 12 -41.20 12.26 -23.56
N LEU A 13 -40.93 13.19 -24.47
CA LEU A 13 -39.61 13.48 -24.99
C LEU A 13 -38.76 14.02 -23.81
N LEU A 14 -37.99 13.15 -23.17
CA LEU A 14 -36.92 13.56 -22.26
C LEU A 14 -35.87 14.30 -23.07
N PHE A 15 -35.89 15.64 -22.96
CA PHE A 15 -34.76 16.49 -23.32
C PHE A 15 -33.57 16.10 -22.40
N ALA A 16 -32.74 15.18 -22.84
CA ALA A 16 -31.42 15.05 -22.33
C ALA A 16 -30.62 16.28 -22.81
N GLY A 17 -30.66 17.36 -22.03
CA GLY A 17 -29.71 18.45 -22.19
C GLY A 17 -28.31 17.90 -22.10
N PRO A 18 -27.30 18.49 -22.79
CA PRO A 18 -25.91 18.08 -22.59
C PRO A 18 -25.62 18.29 -21.10
N LEU A 19 -25.35 17.19 -20.38
CA LEU A 19 -24.63 17.24 -19.12
C LEU A 19 -23.27 17.86 -19.46
N SER A 20 -23.13 19.16 -19.29
CA SER A 20 -21.82 19.78 -19.14
C SER A 20 -21.18 19.01 -17.98
N ALA A 21 -20.20 18.21 -18.26
CA ALA A 21 -19.35 17.64 -17.24
C ALA A 21 -18.74 18.85 -16.52
N GLN A 22 -19.37 19.27 -15.43
CA GLN A 22 -18.80 20.25 -14.52
C GLN A 22 -17.57 19.55 -13.96
N GLU A 23 -16.38 20.05 -14.29
CA GLU A 23 -15.15 19.53 -13.69
C GLU A 23 -15.32 19.65 -12.18
N GLU A 24 -15.33 18.51 -11.53
CA GLU A 24 -15.47 18.40 -10.09
C GLU A 24 -14.16 18.88 -9.46
N SER A 25 -14.25 19.75 -8.45
CA SER A 25 -13.05 20.19 -7.74
C SER A 25 -12.51 19.05 -6.88
N LEU A 26 -11.21 19.04 -6.63
CA LEU A 26 -10.54 18.08 -5.78
C LEU A 26 -9.51 18.81 -4.93
N SER A 27 -9.70 18.78 -3.62
CA SER A 27 -8.71 19.20 -2.63
C SER A 27 -7.85 18.01 -2.19
N LEU A 28 -6.67 18.27 -1.59
CA LEU A 28 -5.81 17.24 -1.03
C LEU A 28 -6.55 16.43 0.05
N SER A 29 -7.33 17.09 0.91
CA SER A 29 -8.13 16.42 1.95
C SER A 29 -9.13 15.45 1.36
N GLU A 30 -9.89 15.86 0.32
CA GLU A 30 -10.84 14.98 -0.37
C GLU A 30 -10.14 13.80 -1.08
N ALA A 31 -8.95 14.02 -1.67
CA ALA A 31 -8.17 12.97 -2.28
C ALA A 31 -7.71 11.93 -1.25
N LEU A 32 -7.30 12.39 -0.05
CA LEU A 32 -6.94 11.53 1.07
C LEU A 32 -8.14 10.73 1.57
N ASP A 33 -9.29 11.37 1.78
CA ASP A 33 -10.52 10.70 2.23
C ASP A 33 -10.97 9.61 1.25
N LYS A 34 -10.98 9.92 -0.06
CA LYS A 34 -11.31 8.95 -1.10
C LYS A 34 -10.34 7.76 -1.09
N ALA A 35 -9.04 8.01 -1.01
CA ALA A 35 -8.04 6.96 -0.99
C ALA A 35 -8.14 6.11 0.28
N LEU A 36 -8.30 6.71 1.45
CA LEU A 36 -8.42 5.97 2.71
C LEU A 36 -9.67 5.10 2.76
N GLN A 37 -10.74 5.48 2.08
CA GLN A 37 -11.97 4.69 2.01
C GLN A 37 -11.91 3.59 0.93
N ASN A 38 -11.40 3.90 -0.25
CA ASN A 38 -11.63 3.09 -1.45
C ASN A 38 -10.36 2.41 -1.99
N ASN A 39 -9.14 2.77 -1.52
CA ASN A 39 -7.92 2.18 -2.04
C ASN A 39 -7.92 0.66 -1.89
N TYR A 40 -7.70 -0.06 -3.00
CA TYR A 40 -7.75 -1.51 -3.04
C TYR A 40 -6.76 -2.19 -2.09
N GLY A 41 -5.56 -1.63 -1.94
CA GLY A 41 -4.56 -2.15 -0.99
C GLY A 41 -5.04 -2.06 0.45
N LEU A 42 -5.68 -0.95 0.84
CA LEU A 42 -6.24 -0.79 2.18
C LEU A 42 -7.46 -1.68 2.43
N ILE A 43 -8.31 -1.90 1.42
CA ILE A 43 -9.45 -2.84 1.53
C ILE A 43 -8.93 -4.25 1.79
N ILE A 44 -7.90 -4.69 1.04
CA ILE A 44 -7.26 -6.01 1.22
C ILE A 44 -6.65 -6.10 2.62
N SER A 45 -5.88 -5.11 3.05
CA SER A 45 -5.23 -5.13 4.37
C SER A 45 -6.24 -5.12 5.53
N ARG A 46 -7.39 -4.44 5.38
CA ARG A 46 -8.49 -4.52 6.38
C ARG A 46 -9.10 -5.92 6.45
N ALA A 47 -9.28 -6.59 5.30
CA ALA A 47 -9.76 -7.97 5.27
C ALA A 47 -8.76 -8.94 5.93
N GLU A 48 -7.46 -8.71 5.79
CA GLU A 48 -6.41 -9.48 6.48
C GLU A 48 -6.49 -9.31 8.01
N VAL A 49 -6.73 -8.08 8.50
CA VAL A 49 -6.94 -7.82 9.93
C VAL A 49 -8.18 -8.53 10.45
N GLU A 50 -9.29 -8.47 9.71
CA GLU A 50 -10.52 -9.19 10.06
C GLU A 50 -10.28 -10.70 10.12
N ALA A 51 -9.59 -11.28 9.13
CA ALA A 51 -9.23 -12.69 9.12
C ALA A 51 -8.33 -13.07 10.31
N ALA A 52 -7.34 -12.23 10.66
CA ALA A 52 -6.49 -12.43 11.82
C ALA A 52 -7.29 -12.39 13.12
N GLY A 53 -8.25 -11.46 13.25
CA GLY A 53 -9.17 -11.36 14.37
C GLY A 53 -10.05 -12.61 14.54
N ILE A 54 -10.62 -13.12 13.45
CA ILE A 54 -11.40 -14.38 13.46
C ILE A 54 -10.51 -15.56 13.91
N ASN A 55 -9.25 -15.59 13.45
CA ASN A 55 -8.30 -16.63 13.84
C ASN A 55 -7.86 -16.51 15.30
N ASN A 56 -7.92 -15.35 15.92
CA ASN A 56 -7.55 -15.11 17.31
C ASN A 56 -8.62 -15.61 18.29
N SER A 57 -8.91 -16.90 18.26
CA SER A 57 -9.93 -17.54 19.09
C SER A 57 -9.34 -18.63 19.99
N TRP A 58 -9.99 -18.86 21.12
CA TRP A 58 -9.67 -19.99 22.02
C TRP A 58 -9.92 -21.34 21.35
N GLY A 59 -10.85 -21.42 20.38
CA GLY A 59 -11.06 -22.61 19.56
C GLY A 59 -9.83 -22.96 18.74
N ASN A 60 -9.28 -21.99 17.99
CA ASN A 60 -8.06 -22.17 17.22
C ASN A 60 -6.81 -22.41 18.09
N ALA A 61 -6.83 -21.92 19.32
CA ALA A 61 -5.78 -22.22 20.30
C ALA A 61 -5.88 -23.66 20.86
N GLY A 62 -6.99 -24.37 20.63
CA GLY A 62 -7.18 -25.76 21.09
C GLY A 62 -7.76 -25.89 22.48
N ARG A 63 -8.42 -24.85 23.02
CA ARG A 63 -9.02 -24.88 24.39
C ARG A 63 -10.26 -25.75 24.49
N TYR A 64 -11.04 -25.87 23.42
CA TYR A 64 -12.32 -26.55 23.41
C TYR A 64 -12.19 -27.96 22.85
N PRO A 65 -13.09 -28.89 23.24
CA PRO A 65 -13.11 -30.22 22.65
C PRO A 65 -13.51 -30.19 21.18
N SER A 66 -13.03 -31.18 20.43
CA SER A 66 -13.53 -31.51 19.10
C SER A 66 -14.52 -32.67 19.16
N ILE A 67 -15.56 -32.61 18.32
CA ILE A 67 -16.51 -33.70 18.14
C ILE A 67 -16.41 -34.15 16.70
N GLY A 68 -16.09 -35.43 16.49
CA GLY A 68 -15.97 -36.04 15.18
C GLY A 68 -16.99 -37.16 14.98
N PHE A 69 -17.38 -37.41 13.75
CA PHE A 69 -18.08 -38.58 13.27
C PHE A 69 -17.18 -39.33 12.31
N ASP A 70 -16.94 -40.61 12.60
CA ASP A 70 -16.13 -41.49 11.76
C ASP A 70 -16.99 -42.67 11.29
N ALA A 71 -16.91 -43.03 10.01
CA ALA A 71 -17.49 -44.22 9.47
C ALA A 71 -16.50 -44.93 8.54
N SER A 72 -16.37 -46.24 8.69
CA SER A 72 -15.49 -47.04 7.84
C SER A 72 -16.10 -48.40 7.50
N ASP A 73 -15.85 -48.86 6.29
CA ASP A 73 -16.14 -50.21 5.83
C ASP A 73 -14.84 -50.88 5.40
N ASN A 74 -14.40 -51.85 6.19
CA ASN A 74 -13.15 -52.57 5.97
C ASN A 74 -13.44 -54.01 5.55
N ASN A 75 -13.01 -54.36 4.32
CA ASN A 75 -13.14 -55.67 3.73
C ASN A 75 -11.77 -56.32 3.65
N SER A 76 -11.63 -57.56 4.18
CA SER A 76 -10.40 -58.34 4.04
C SER A 76 -10.72 -59.78 3.65
N TYR A 77 -9.82 -60.36 2.81
CA TYR A 77 -9.87 -61.78 2.44
C TYR A 77 -8.48 -62.38 2.66
N GLU A 78 -8.45 -63.40 3.49
CA GLU A 78 -7.24 -64.13 3.83
C GLU A 78 -7.09 -65.32 2.87
N LEU A 79 -5.94 -65.40 2.19
CA LEU A 79 -5.75 -66.34 1.07
C LEU A 79 -5.26 -67.72 1.53
N LEU A 80 -4.48 -67.80 2.61
CA LEU A 80 -3.94 -69.08 3.11
C LEU A 80 -4.93 -69.90 3.91
N ASP A 81 -5.81 -69.24 4.64
CA ASP A 81 -6.95 -69.81 5.34
C ASP A 81 -8.20 -68.98 4.95
N PRO A 82 -8.95 -69.44 3.90
CA PRO A 82 -9.92 -68.56 3.24
C PRO A 82 -10.98 -68.02 4.21
N VAL A 83 -10.77 -66.83 4.73
CA VAL A 83 -11.67 -66.09 5.61
C VAL A 83 -12.00 -64.75 4.97
N TYR A 84 -13.24 -64.49 4.67
CA TYR A 84 -13.72 -63.17 4.33
C TYR A 84 -14.24 -62.47 5.55
N THR A 85 -13.72 -61.27 5.83
CA THR A 85 -14.23 -60.40 6.93
C THR A 85 -14.67 -59.05 6.35
N ASN A 86 -15.89 -58.68 6.61
CA ASN A 86 -16.41 -57.33 6.43
C ASN A 86 -16.64 -56.68 7.80
N ARG A 87 -16.11 -55.51 8.04
CA ARG A 87 -16.32 -54.73 9.26
C ARG A 87 -16.80 -53.33 8.93
N LEU A 88 -18.07 -53.08 9.14
CA LEU A 88 -18.66 -51.75 9.10
C LEU A 88 -18.61 -51.15 10.49
N SER A 89 -18.04 -49.96 10.63
CA SER A 89 -18.02 -49.19 11.92
C SER A 89 -18.48 -47.78 11.67
N ALA A 90 -19.17 -47.22 12.66
CA ALA A 90 -19.57 -45.83 12.71
C ALA A 90 -19.55 -45.37 14.17
N GLY A 91 -18.94 -44.20 14.43
CA GLY A 91 -18.78 -43.67 15.77
C GLY A 91 -18.88 -42.15 15.85
N ILE A 92 -19.28 -41.68 17.01
CA ILE A 92 -19.17 -40.26 17.38
C ILE A 92 -18.27 -40.20 18.60
N GLY A 93 -17.17 -39.43 18.44
CA GLY A 93 -16.17 -39.22 19.48
C GLY A 93 -16.03 -37.75 19.85
N LEU A 94 -15.71 -37.49 21.10
CA LEU A 94 -15.26 -36.20 21.63
C LEU A 94 -13.85 -36.37 22.15
N ASP A 95 -12.95 -35.53 21.64
CA ASP A 95 -11.58 -35.45 22.08
C ASP A 95 -11.29 -34.06 22.67
N TRP A 96 -10.70 -34.04 23.87
CA TRP A 96 -10.38 -32.82 24.57
C TRP A 96 -9.00 -32.87 25.21
N VAL A 97 -8.17 -31.90 24.89
CA VAL A 97 -6.88 -31.71 25.55
C VAL A 97 -7.12 -30.91 26.85
N LEU A 98 -6.98 -31.54 27.98
CA LEU A 98 -7.19 -30.91 29.31
C LEU A 98 -5.96 -30.14 29.76
N PHE A 99 -4.75 -30.64 29.42
CA PHE A 99 -3.47 -30.02 29.73
C PHE A 99 -2.42 -30.45 28.71
N ASP A 100 -1.60 -29.52 28.24
CA ASP A 100 -0.55 -29.74 27.26
C ASP A 100 0.72 -28.90 27.53
N GLY A 101 1.00 -28.66 28.80
CA GLY A 101 2.16 -27.83 29.16
C GLY A 101 1.98 -26.35 28.85
N PHE A 102 0.74 -25.83 28.97
CA PHE A 102 0.38 -24.44 28.65
C PHE A 102 0.44 -24.08 27.14
N ARG A 103 0.59 -25.05 26.26
CA ARG A 103 0.64 -24.82 24.82
C ARG A 103 -0.59 -24.05 24.30
N VAL A 104 -1.77 -24.38 24.77
CA VAL A 104 -3.03 -23.67 24.45
C VAL A 104 -2.92 -22.19 24.81
N GLN A 105 -2.35 -21.83 25.95
CA GLN A 105 -2.17 -20.45 26.37
C GLN A 105 -1.13 -19.73 25.48
N PHE A 106 0.00 -20.37 25.22
CA PHE A 106 1.04 -19.79 24.34
C PHE A 106 0.55 -19.66 22.89
N THR A 107 -0.25 -20.61 22.40
CA THR A 107 -0.88 -20.52 21.09
C THR A 107 -1.85 -19.34 21.02
N LYS A 108 -2.67 -19.12 22.06
CA LYS A 108 -3.58 -17.96 22.12
C LYS A 108 -2.80 -16.64 22.11
N ASN A 109 -1.72 -16.54 22.91
CA ASN A 109 -0.85 -15.37 22.94
C ASN A 109 -0.20 -15.13 21.56
N ARG A 110 0.22 -16.19 20.87
CA ARG A 110 0.75 -16.09 19.50
C ARG A 110 -0.30 -15.55 18.52
N LEU A 111 -1.54 -16.07 18.57
CA LEU A 111 -2.62 -15.61 17.71
C LEU A 111 -2.95 -14.14 17.95
N GLU A 112 -2.96 -13.70 19.21
CA GLU A 112 -3.17 -12.30 19.59
C GLU A 112 -2.06 -11.38 19.05
N ASN A 113 -0.79 -11.80 19.14
CA ASN A 113 0.32 -11.01 18.61
C ASN A 113 0.39 -11.05 17.08
N LEU A 114 -0.11 -12.12 16.43
CA LEU A 114 -0.29 -12.14 14.97
C LEU A 114 -1.36 -11.13 14.51
N GLU A 115 -2.48 -11.03 15.23
CA GLU A 115 -3.50 -10.02 14.98
C GLU A 115 -2.93 -8.60 15.17
N LYS A 116 -2.17 -8.36 16.24
CA LYS A 116 -1.48 -7.08 16.47
C LYS A 116 -0.49 -6.75 15.36
N LEU A 117 0.28 -7.73 14.89
CA LEU A 117 1.23 -7.55 13.79
C LEU A 117 0.50 -7.21 12.47
N THR A 118 -0.61 -7.90 12.18
CA THR A 118 -1.42 -7.63 10.99
C THR A 118 -2.07 -6.24 11.06
N SER A 119 -2.58 -5.85 12.23
CA SER A 119 -3.12 -4.50 12.48
C SER A 119 -2.03 -3.42 12.33
N GLY A 120 -0.83 -3.69 12.83
CA GLY A 120 0.32 -2.79 12.62
C GLY A 120 0.76 -2.72 11.16
N SER A 121 0.62 -3.80 10.38
CA SER A 121 0.88 -3.79 8.94
C SER A 121 -0.15 -2.95 8.18
N LEU A 122 -1.42 -2.99 8.58
CA LEU A 122 -2.45 -2.08 8.07
C LEU A 122 -2.10 -0.62 8.38
N ALA A 123 -1.64 -0.32 9.59
CA ALA A 123 -1.22 1.03 9.96
C ALA A 123 -0.07 1.54 9.07
N VAL A 124 0.93 0.70 8.77
CA VAL A 124 2.01 1.02 7.80
C VAL A 124 1.45 1.25 6.39
N ALA A 125 0.49 0.42 5.96
CA ALA A 125 -0.14 0.58 4.65
C ALA A 125 -0.93 1.90 4.55
N ILE A 126 -1.61 2.32 5.62
CA ILE A 126 -2.30 3.61 5.70
C ILE A 126 -1.28 4.77 5.58
N GLU A 127 -0.20 4.75 6.37
CA GLU A 127 0.84 5.79 6.31
C GLU A 127 1.48 5.91 4.91
N ASN A 128 1.76 4.78 4.26
CA ASN A 128 2.27 4.75 2.89
C ASN A 128 1.24 5.34 1.91
N THR A 129 -0.03 4.94 2.01
CA THR A 129 -1.09 5.44 1.14
C THR A 129 -1.26 6.95 1.28
N ILE A 130 -1.24 7.49 2.51
CA ILE A 130 -1.29 8.94 2.76
C ILE A 130 -0.11 9.63 2.06
N GLY A 131 1.11 9.15 2.28
CA GLY A 131 2.31 9.71 1.63
C GLY A 131 2.25 9.66 0.11
N ASP A 132 1.80 8.54 -0.46
CA ASP A 132 1.70 8.35 -1.90
C ASP A 132 0.62 9.27 -2.51
N ILE A 133 -0.52 9.48 -1.83
CA ILE A 133 -1.56 10.43 -2.27
C ILE A 133 -1.05 11.87 -2.22
N ILE A 134 -0.39 12.27 -1.14
CA ILE A 134 0.21 13.62 -1.04
C ILE A 134 1.15 13.85 -2.22
N LEU A 135 2.09 12.94 -2.45
CA LEU A 135 3.06 13.05 -3.54
C LEU A 135 2.40 12.95 -4.92
N GLY A 136 1.40 12.11 -5.09
CA GLY A 136 0.62 11.99 -6.32
C GLY A 136 -0.16 13.25 -6.65
N TYR A 137 -0.82 13.86 -5.66
CA TYR A 137 -1.56 15.11 -5.79
C TYR A 137 -0.63 16.28 -6.18
N TYR A 138 0.44 16.47 -5.43
CA TYR A 138 1.42 17.51 -5.74
C TYR A 138 2.21 17.26 -7.03
N ASN A 139 2.34 16.00 -7.45
CA ASN A 139 2.88 15.70 -8.78
C ASN A 139 1.95 16.17 -9.91
N VAL A 140 0.62 16.05 -9.75
CA VAL A 140 -0.32 16.62 -10.74
C VAL A 140 -0.12 18.13 -10.83
N LEU A 141 -0.09 18.84 -9.69
CA LEU A 141 0.15 20.28 -9.66
C LEU A 141 1.50 20.66 -10.30
N LEU A 142 2.57 19.93 -9.99
CA LEU A 142 3.87 20.12 -10.65
C LEU A 142 3.78 20.01 -12.17
N GLN A 143 3.06 18.99 -12.69
CA GLN A 143 2.95 18.81 -14.14
C GLN A 143 2.07 19.88 -14.80
N GLN A 144 1.04 20.37 -14.12
CA GLN A 144 0.22 21.50 -14.58
C GLN A 144 1.03 22.79 -14.62
N GLU A 145 1.80 23.10 -13.58
CA GLU A 145 2.68 24.29 -13.56
C GLU A 145 3.74 24.22 -14.66
N ARG A 146 4.34 23.05 -14.93
CA ARG A 146 5.25 22.83 -16.06
C ARG A 146 4.57 23.07 -17.41
N LEU A 147 3.29 22.66 -17.54
CA LEU A 147 2.51 22.92 -18.76
C LEU A 147 2.32 24.42 -18.98
N LEU A 148 2.02 25.20 -17.91
CA LEU A 148 1.91 26.65 -17.98
C LEU A 148 3.24 27.32 -18.44
N VAL A 149 4.37 26.87 -17.90
CA VAL A 149 5.70 27.36 -18.31
C VAL A 149 5.97 27.04 -19.79
N LEU A 150 5.69 25.81 -20.23
CA LEU A 150 5.87 25.40 -21.63
C LEU A 150 4.94 26.16 -22.59
N ASN A 151 3.70 26.44 -22.16
CA ASN A 151 2.79 27.26 -22.94
C ASN A 151 3.38 28.68 -23.15
N LYS A 152 3.88 29.30 -22.08
CA LYS A 152 4.54 30.62 -22.17
C LYS A 152 5.75 30.60 -23.11
N VAL A 153 6.60 29.58 -23.06
CA VAL A 153 7.77 29.44 -23.94
C VAL A 153 7.35 29.20 -25.39
N MET A 154 6.33 28.41 -25.63
CA MET A 154 5.74 28.17 -26.94
C MET A 154 5.17 29.49 -27.53
N ASP A 155 4.49 30.30 -26.74
CA ASP A 155 3.97 31.60 -27.18
C ASP A 155 5.09 32.55 -27.52
N LEU A 156 6.15 32.64 -26.68
CA LEU A 156 7.34 33.45 -26.99
C LEU A 156 8.04 33.03 -28.30
N SER A 157 8.14 31.73 -28.55
CA SER A 157 8.76 31.23 -29.81
C SER A 157 7.85 31.42 -31.00
N ARG A 158 6.52 31.33 -30.85
CA ARG A 158 5.55 31.68 -31.91
C ARG A 158 5.65 33.15 -32.28
N ASP A 159 5.70 34.05 -31.30
CA ASP A 159 5.80 35.50 -31.53
C ASP A 159 7.12 35.84 -32.20
N ARG A 160 8.23 35.19 -31.83
CA ARG A 160 9.51 35.32 -32.51
C ARG A 160 9.45 34.87 -33.98
N TYR A 161 8.81 33.74 -34.28
CA TYR A 161 8.63 33.24 -35.63
C TYR A 161 7.81 34.21 -36.47
N GLN A 162 6.70 34.74 -35.96
CA GLN A 162 5.89 35.76 -36.65
C GLN A 162 6.64 37.05 -36.86
N TYR A 163 7.44 37.50 -35.91
CA TYR A 163 8.28 38.68 -36.03
C TYR A 163 9.34 38.53 -37.13
N GLU A 164 10.04 37.39 -37.24
CA GLU A 164 11.01 37.12 -38.29
C GLU A 164 10.34 37.04 -39.68
N LEU A 165 9.14 36.46 -39.78
CA LEU A 165 8.34 36.48 -41.01
C LEU A 165 8.06 37.93 -41.50
N LYS A 166 7.61 38.78 -40.59
CA LYS A 166 7.31 40.18 -40.87
C LYS A 166 8.57 40.95 -41.25
N ARG A 167 9.68 40.74 -40.58
CA ARG A 167 10.97 41.34 -40.94
C ARG A 167 11.45 40.91 -42.34
N GLN A 168 11.31 39.63 -42.68
CA GLN A 168 11.67 39.12 -43.99
C GLN A 168 10.85 39.80 -45.11
N SER A 169 9.53 39.94 -44.90
CA SER A 169 8.67 40.61 -45.89
C SER A 169 9.04 42.10 -46.13
N LEU A 170 9.70 42.72 -45.15
CA LEU A 170 10.20 44.10 -45.23
C LEU A 170 11.69 44.18 -45.62
N GLY A 171 12.33 43.03 -45.99
CA GLY A 171 13.75 42.97 -46.38
C GLY A 171 14.74 43.02 -45.21
N GLY A 172 14.26 42.98 -43.95
CA GLY A 172 15.08 43.10 -42.74
C GLY A 172 15.54 41.76 -42.12
N SER A 173 15.16 40.60 -42.70
CA SER A 173 15.61 39.28 -42.27
C SER A 173 15.80 38.33 -43.43
N VAL A 174 16.68 37.33 -43.27
CA VAL A 174 16.97 36.30 -44.28
C VAL A 174 16.15 35.03 -44.01
N THR A 175 15.88 34.24 -45.06
CA THR A 175 15.12 32.99 -45.00
C THR A 175 15.62 32.02 -43.91
N TYR A 176 16.95 31.99 -43.70
CA TYR A 176 17.57 31.17 -42.64
C TYR A 176 17.01 31.47 -41.24
N ASN A 177 16.91 32.76 -40.89
CA ASN A 177 16.38 33.16 -39.56
C ASN A 177 14.92 32.76 -39.37
N VAL A 178 14.11 32.90 -40.43
CA VAL A 178 12.70 32.49 -40.41
C VAL A 178 12.56 31.00 -40.23
N LEU A 179 13.28 30.18 -41.00
CA LEU A 179 13.22 28.71 -40.88
C LEU A 179 13.71 28.22 -39.50
N GLN A 180 14.73 28.87 -38.95
CA GLN A 180 15.21 28.56 -37.60
C GLN A 180 14.16 28.91 -36.54
N ALA A 181 13.54 30.08 -36.59
CA ALA A 181 12.49 30.47 -35.67
C ALA A 181 11.28 29.54 -35.77
N GLN A 182 10.94 29.11 -37.01
CA GLN A 182 9.91 28.09 -37.24
C GLN A 182 10.24 26.75 -36.59
N ASN A 183 11.44 26.23 -36.75
CA ASN A 183 11.88 24.98 -36.17
C ASN A 183 11.81 25.01 -34.65
N VAL A 184 12.22 26.10 -34.01
CA VAL A 184 12.12 26.29 -32.57
C VAL A 184 10.66 26.29 -32.08
N TYR A 185 9.79 27.06 -32.74
CA TYR A 185 8.36 27.07 -32.43
C TYR A 185 7.73 25.67 -32.53
N LEU A 186 8.06 24.92 -33.61
CA LEU A 186 7.53 23.55 -33.75
C LEU A 186 8.06 22.60 -32.69
N SER A 187 9.31 22.75 -32.26
CA SER A 187 9.90 21.99 -31.14
C SER A 187 9.22 22.32 -29.81
N ASP A 188 9.01 23.61 -29.51
CA ASP A 188 8.36 24.05 -28.29
C ASP A 188 6.87 23.60 -28.26
N LYS A 189 6.20 23.65 -29.42
CA LYS A 189 4.82 23.11 -29.59
C LYS A 189 4.77 21.60 -29.32
N ALA A 190 5.73 20.84 -29.84
CA ALA A 190 5.80 19.40 -29.56
C ALA A 190 6.04 19.12 -28.07
N SER A 191 6.89 19.91 -27.41
CA SER A 191 7.13 19.81 -25.97
C SER A 191 5.86 20.10 -25.15
N HIS A 192 5.10 21.13 -25.51
CA HIS A 192 3.81 21.45 -24.89
C HIS A 192 2.83 20.29 -25.05
N MET A 193 2.64 19.77 -26.28
CA MET A 193 1.73 18.63 -26.54
C MET A 193 2.12 17.37 -25.73
N ASN A 194 3.42 17.09 -25.60
CA ASN A 194 3.90 15.97 -24.77
C ASN A 194 3.57 16.20 -23.29
N GLN A 195 3.73 17.43 -22.80
CA GLN A 195 3.41 17.75 -21.40
C GLN A 195 1.92 17.63 -21.10
N GLU A 196 1.02 17.93 -22.03
CA GLU A 196 -0.41 17.66 -21.87
C GLU A 196 -0.69 16.17 -21.61
N VAL A 197 0.04 15.27 -22.29
CA VAL A 197 -0.08 13.82 -22.02
C VAL A 197 0.45 13.47 -20.65
N VAL A 198 1.56 14.09 -20.21
CA VAL A 198 2.13 13.88 -18.87
C VAL A 198 1.14 14.31 -17.78
N VAL A 199 0.48 15.46 -17.93
CA VAL A 199 -0.57 15.91 -17.01
C VAL A 199 -1.71 14.89 -16.92
N ARG A 200 -2.24 14.46 -18.08
CA ARG A 200 -3.31 13.45 -18.10
C ARG A 200 -2.90 12.14 -17.42
N ASN A 201 -1.66 11.70 -17.62
CA ASN A 201 -1.15 10.48 -16.98
C ASN A 201 -0.97 10.66 -15.47
N ALA A 202 -0.54 11.84 -15.00
CA ALA A 202 -0.44 12.14 -13.58
C ALA A 202 -1.83 12.09 -12.90
N ILE A 203 -2.86 12.67 -13.54
CA ILE A 203 -4.26 12.60 -13.06
C ILE A 203 -4.76 11.15 -13.02
N ARG A 204 -4.50 10.34 -14.06
CA ARG A 204 -4.87 8.92 -14.08
C ARG A 204 -4.22 8.11 -12.96
N ASN A 205 -2.96 8.39 -12.68
CA ASN A 205 -2.26 7.72 -11.58
C ASN A 205 -2.86 8.10 -10.23
N LEU A 206 -3.21 9.36 -10.02
CA LEU A 206 -3.91 9.80 -8.80
C LEU A 206 -5.29 9.14 -8.69
N ASN A 207 -6.07 9.10 -9.78
CA ASN A 207 -7.36 8.41 -9.83
C ASN A 207 -7.23 6.93 -9.45
N PHE A 208 -6.22 6.25 -9.98
CA PHE A 208 -5.94 4.85 -9.63
C PHE A 208 -5.69 4.67 -8.13
N MET A 209 -4.89 5.55 -7.51
CA MET A 209 -4.61 5.49 -6.07
C MET A 209 -5.86 5.75 -5.21
N MET A 210 -6.80 6.58 -5.70
CA MET A 210 -8.09 6.85 -5.05
C MET A 210 -9.18 5.82 -5.40
N ALA A 211 -8.89 4.84 -6.27
CA ALA A 211 -9.85 3.90 -6.86
C ALA A 211 -11.02 4.60 -7.60
N GLU A 212 -10.74 5.74 -8.23
CA GLU A 212 -11.67 6.48 -9.09
C GLU A 212 -11.52 6.08 -10.57
N ASP A 213 -12.49 6.47 -11.40
CA ASP A 213 -12.43 6.20 -12.85
C ASP A 213 -11.18 6.85 -13.48
N PRO A 214 -10.34 6.10 -14.22
CA PRO A 214 -9.15 6.65 -14.87
C PRO A 214 -9.43 7.79 -15.87
N GLY A 215 -10.64 7.89 -16.39
CA GLY A 215 -11.06 8.94 -17.32
C GLY A 215 -11.54 10.21 -16.63
N LYS A 216 -11.75 10.20 -15.31
CA LYS A 216 -12.24 11.35 -14.56
C LYS A 216 -11.19 12.47 -14.54
N THR A 217 -11.66 13.71 -14.74
CA THR A 217 -10.84 14.93 -14.70
C THR A 217 -11.25 15.77 -13.49
N TRP A 218 -10.29 16.54 -12.96
CA TRP A 218 -10.44 17.33 -11.76
C TRP A 218 -9.91 18.75 -11.94
N THR A 219 -10.51 19.70 -11.25
CA THR A 219 -9.92 21.02 -10.98
C THR A 219 -9.29 20.98 -9.59
N PHE A 220 -7.97 21.23 -9.50
CA PHE A 220 -7.22 21.17 -8.24
C PHE A 220 -7.30 22.51 -7.52
N GLU A 221 -7.64 22.51 -6.22
CA GLU A 221 -7.89 23.74 -5.44
C GLU A 221 -6.67 24.20 -4.63
N ASP A 222 -5.79 23.28 -4.24
CA ASP A 222 -4.67 23.63 -3.37
C ASP A 222 -3.54 24.35 -4.13
N PRO A 223 -2.88 25.33 -3.50
CA PRO A 223 -1.75 26.00 -4.11
C PRO A 223 -0.50 25.08 -4.14
N PHE A 224 0.30 25.19 -5.21
CA PHE A 224 1.59 24.50 -5.31
C PHE A 224 2.68 25.28 -4.55
N VAL A 225 2.57 25.28 -3.20
CA VAL A 225 3.46 26.00 -2.28
C VAL A 225 3.90 25.04 -1.18
N PRO A 226 5.21 24.92 -0.88
CA PRO A 226 5.69 24.06 0.18
C PRO A 226 5.61 24.79 1.54
N ASP A 227 5.46 24.00 2.60
CA ASP A 227 5.70 24.46 3.97
C ASP A 227 7.20 24.35 4.30
N THR A 228 7.78 25.43 4.80
CA THR A 228 9.21 25.56 5.15
C THR A 228 9.46 25.56 6.66
N SER A 229 8.54 24.99 7.46
CA SER A 229 8.67 24.90 8.92
C SER A 229 10.00 24.23 9.33
N SER A 230 10.66 24.76 10.35
CA SER A 230 11.89 24.17 10.87
C SER A 230 11.59 23.02 11.84
N TYR A 231 12.41 21.98 11.80
CA TYR A 231 12.33 20.83 12.70
C TYR A 231 13.55 20.76 13.61
N ARG A 232 13.35 20.21 14.82
CA ARG A 232 14.46 19.87 15.72
C ARG A 232 14.73 18.37 15.61
N LEU A 233 15.98 18.01 15.33
CA LEU A 233 16.38 16.62 15.13
C LEU A 233 16.05 15.72 16.32
N ASP A 234 16.30 16.20 17.56
CA ASP A 234 16.05 15.42 18.79
C ASP A 234 14.56 15.08 18.96
N ASP A 235 13.67 16.01 18.60
CA ASP A 235 12.22 15.79 18.66
C ASP A 235 11.78 14.74 17.63
N LEU A 236 12.34 14.80 16.41
CA LEU A 236 12.09 13.83 15.36
C LEU A 236 12.57 12.42 15.74
N VAL A 237 13.78 12.31 16.33
CA VAL A 237 14.32 11.02 16.82
C VAL A 237 13.42 10.45 17.92
N SER A 238 12.95 11.29 18.84
CA SER A 238 12.07 10.85 19.92
C SER A 238 10.73 10.36 19.39
N LYS A 239 10.11 11.10 18.46
CA LYS A 239 8.86 10.69 17.79
C LYS A 239 9.04 9.40 16.98
N MET A 240 10.10 9.29 16.19
CA MET A 240 10.38 8.08 15.43
C MET A 240 10.45 6.85 16.33
N LYS A 241 11.14 6.93 17.46
CA LYS A 241 11.26 5.80 18.39
C LYS A 241 9.94 5.44 19.09
N SER A 242 9.05 6.42 19.36
CA SER A 242 7.78 6.18 20.04
C SER A 242 6.67 5.76 19.07
N ASP A 243 6.62 6.35 17.86
CA ASP A 243 5.43 6.33 17.03
C ASP A 243 5.59 5.55 15.72
N ASN A 244 6.83 5.33 15.24
CA ASN A 244 7.07 4.61 13.99
C ASN A 244 6.46 3.19 14.01
N GLN A 245 5.53 2.92 13.10
CA GLN A 245 4.78 1.66 13.05
C GLN A 245 5.64 0.46 12.60
N ILE A 246 6.63 0.68 11.75
CA ILE A 246 7.57 -0.37 11.31
C ILE A 246 8.38 -0.87 12.51
N LEU A 247 8.85 0.05 13.36
CA LEU A 247 9.58 -0.29 14.58
C LEU A 247 8.67 -1.04 15.58
N LYS A 248 7.43 -0.59 15.79
CA LYS A 248 6.44 -1.28 16.64
C LYS A 248 6.16 -2.70 16.13
N ASN A 249 6.06 -2.89 14.81
CA ASN A 249 5.89 -4.20 14.21
C ASN A 249 7.11 -5.10 14.45
N GLN A 250 8.31 -4.55 14.39
CA GLN A 250 9.53 -5.32 14.68
C GLN A 250 9.58 -5.79 16.15
N TYR A 251 9.14 -4.95 17.11
CA TYR A 251 8.99 -5.38 18.50
C TYR A 251 7.92 -6.49 18.66
N THR A 252 6.80 -6.39 17.93
CA THR A 252 5.77 -7.44 17.94
C THR A 252 6.31 -8.74 17.34
N HIS A 253 7.14 -8.67 16.31
CA HIS A 253 7.84 -9.85 15.77
C HIS A 253 8.78 -10.51 16.79
N LEU A 254 9.52 -9.73 17.57
CA LEU A 254 10.31 -10.27 18.69
C LEU A 254 9.42 -11.02 19.71
N ILE A 255 8.28 -10.44 20.10
CA ILE A 255 7.33 -11.12 21.02
C ILE A 255 6.82 -12.44 20.42
N LEU A 256 6.61 -12.51 19.12
CA LEU A 256 6.25 -13.77 18.43
C LEU A 256 7.35 -14.82 18.52
N GLN A 257 8.62 -14.45 18.45
CA GLN A 257 9.75 -15.38 18.64
C GLN A 257 9.86 -15.83 20.11
N GLU A 258 9.60 -14.95 21.08
CA GLU A 258 9.52 -15.30 22.50
C GLU A 258 8.37 -16.29 22.75
N ASN A 259 7.20 -16.08 22.14
CA ASN A 259 6.08 -17.03 22.20
C ASN A 259 6.44 -18.38 21.55
N GLN A 260 7.21 -18.37 20.46
CA GLN A 260 7.69 -19.61 19.83
C GLN A 260 8.66 -20.38 20.74
N THR A 261 9.54 -19.70 21.48
CA THR A 261 10.38 -20.31 22.51
C THR A 261 9.52 -20.97 23.60
N SER A 262 8.51 -20.27 24.11
CA SER A 262 7.57 -20.78 25.11
C SER A 262 6.78 -22.01 24.61
N LEU A 263 6.40 -22.03 23.33
CA LEU A 263 5.78 -23.19 22.69
C LEU A 263 6.73 -24.41 22.62
N GLN A 264 8.03 -24.21 22.44
CA GLN A 264 9.01 -25.32 22.53
C GLN A 264 9.22 -25.78 23.99
N GLU A 265 9.12 -24.88 24.96
CA GLU A 265 9.21 -25.22 26.38
C GLU A 265 8.00 -26.02 26.83
N SER A 266 6.80 -25.80 26.25
CA SER A 266 5.61 -26.60 26.57
C SER A 266 5.79 -28.12 26.36
N ALA A 267 6.66 -28.49 25.40
CA ALA A 267 6.96 -29.90 25.10
C ALA A 267 7.71 -30.63 26.23
N TYR A 268 8.17 -29.94 27.28
CA TYR A 268 8.78 -30.54 28.46
C TYR A 268 7.75 -30.96 29.53
N TYR A 269 6.47 -30.73 29.30
CA TYR A 269 5.38 -31.11 30.17
C TYR A 269 4.59 -32.29 29.59
N PRO A 270 3.88 -33.08 30.40
CA PRO A 270 2.99 -34.11 29.92
C PRO A 270 1.76 -33.53 29.26
N THR A 271 1.13 -34.31 28.39
CA THR A 271 -0.19 -34.00 27.81
C THR A 271 -1.24 -34.90 28.48
N LEU A 272 -2.31 -34.28 28.98
CA LEU A 272 -3.50 -34.95 29.54
C LEU A 272 -4.67 -34.71 28.59
N SER A 273 -5.27 -35.78 28.08
CA SER A 273 -6.42 -35.72 27.20
C SER A 273 -7.58 -36.60 27.69
N LEU A 274 -8.80 -36.18 27.40
CA LEU A 274 -10.03 -36.92 27.62
C LEU A 274 -10.59 -37.29 26.24
N GLY A 275 -10.87 -38.60 26.04
CA GLY A 275 -11.63 -39.12 24.92
C GLY A 275 -12.89 -39.78 25.39
N THR A 276 -14.03 -39.48 24.80
CA THR A 276 -15.30 -40.16 25.08
C THR A 276 -16.12 -40.25 23.82
N GLY A 277 -16.93 -41.29 23.71
CA GLY A 277 -17.75 -41.50 22.54
C GLY A 277 -18.61 -42.75 22.57
N ILE A 278 -19.20 -43.05 21.45
CA ILE A 278 -19.98 -44.27 21.22
C ILE A 278 -19.64 -44.79 19.82
N ASP A 279 -19.29 -46.07 19.78
CA ASP A 279 -18.96 -46.76 18.54
C ASP A 279 -19.99 -47.84 18.25
N TYR A 280 -20.53 -47.88 17.06
CA TYR A 280 -21.27 -49.01 16.49
C TYR A 280 -20.35 -49.82 15.57
N SER A 281 -20.37 -51.13 15.69
CA SER A 281 -19.68 -52.02 14.79
C SER A 281 -20.57 -53.20 14.38
N HIS A 282 -20.55 -53.47 13.05
CA HIS A 282 -21.12 -54.66 12.44
C HIS A 282 -19.97 -55.43 11.82
N SER A 283 -19.77 -56.70 12.24
CA SER A 283 -18.72 -57.55 11.67
C SER A 283 -19.32 -58.82 11.12
N LEU A 284 -19.03 -59.14 9.89
CA LEU A 284 -19.42 -60.38 9.22
C LEU A 284 -18.11 -61.14 8.87
N SER A 285 -17.96 -62.34 9.42
CA SER A 285 -16.85 -63.25 9.11
C SER A 285 -17.38 -64.52 8.44
N ARG A 286 -16.79 -64.95 7.32
CA ARG A 286 -17.13 -66.18 6.61
C ARG A 286 -15.89 -67.06 6.46
N ALA A 287 -15.93 -68.26 7.01
CA ALA A 287 -14.86 -69.24 6.95
C ALA A 287 -15.44 -70.67 6.83
N GLY A 288 -14.91 -71.51 5.95
CA GLY A 288 -15.24 -72.94 5.87
C GLY A 288 -16.75 -73.22 5.71
N GLY A 289 -17.53 -72.36 5.05
CA GLY A 289 -19.00 -72.53 4.90
C GLY A 289 -19.85 -71.98 6.05
N SER A 290 -19.24 -71.50 7.14
CA SER A 290 -19.89 -70.87 8.30
C SER A 290 -19.82 -69.37 8.20
N SER A 291 -20.87 -68.67 8.64
CA SER A 291 -20.86 -67.20 8.80
C SER A 291 -21.17 -66.81 10.23
N LEU A 292 -20.36 -65.90 10.75
CA LEU A 292 -20.56 -65.27 12.04
C LEU A 292 -20.82 -63.77 11.86
N THR A 293 -21.92 -63.29 12.39
CA THR A 293 -22.28 -61.85 12.40
C THR A 293 -22.29 -61.37 13.85
N THR A 294 -21.63 -60.27 14.11
CA THR A 294 -21.57 -59.63 15.41
C THR A 294 -21.93 -58.17 15.29
N ASN A 295 -22.85 -57.67 16.11
CA ASN A 295 -23.19 -56.27 16.26
C ASN A 295 -22.84 -55.83 17.67
N ALA A 296 -22.22 -54.65 17.78
CA ALA A 296 -21.90 -54.07 19.06
C ALA A 296 -22.12 -52.56 19.06
N ILE A 297 -22.64 -52.04 20.15
CA ILE A 297 -22.65 -50.61 20.47
C ILE A 297 -21.84 -50.46 21.73
N VAL A 298 -20.73 -49.71 21.64
CA VAL A 298 -19.77 -49.60 22.72
C VAL A 298 -19.56 -48.12 23.10
N PRO A 299 -20.18 -47.66 24.18
CA PRO A 299 -19.80 -46.39 24.75
C PRO A 299 -18.42 -46.52 25.43
N TYR A 300 -17.59 -45.50 25.29
CA TYR A 300 -16.27 -45.48 25.90
C TYR A 300 -15.97 -44.11 26.52
N GLY A 301 -15.08 -44.11 27.50
CA GLY A 301 -14.48 -42.92 28.09
C GLY A 301 -13.07 -43.24 28.55
N ASN A 302 -12.12 -42.47 28.14
CA ASN A 302 -10.73 -42.67 28.51
C ASN A 302 -10.04 -41.35 28.86
N ILE A 303 -9.14 -41.41 29.82
CA ILE A 303 -8.20 -40.35 30.15
C ILE A 303 -6.82 -40.87 29.79
N ARG A 304 -6.10 -40.09 28.97
CA ARG A 304 -4.75 -40.43 28.56
C ARG A 304 -3.74 -39.41 29.04
N LEU A 305 -2.77 -39.87 29.81
CA LEU A 305 -1.57 -39.11 30.16
C LEU A 305 -0.42 -39.58 29.24
N SER A 306 0.13 -38.67 28.45
CA SER A 306 1.25 -38.97 27.53
C SER A 306 2.44 -38.05 27.84
N PHE A 307 3.61 -38.65 27.97
CA PHE A 307 4.88 -37.94 28.18
C PHE A 307 6.01 -38.67 27.52
N ASP A 308 6.70 -38.04 26.61
CA ASP A 308 7.85 -38.62 25.93
C ASP A 308 9.10 -38.49 26.80
N ILE A 309 9.52 -39.57 27.40
CA ILE A 309 10.69 -39.59 28.30
C ILE A 309 11.98 -39.34 27.53
N TYR A 310 12.11 -39.90 26.32
CA TYR A 310 13.30 -39.77 25.48
C TYR A 310 12.93 -39.68 24.01
N GLN A 311 13.42 -38.63 23.31
CA GLN A 311 13.19 -38.35 21.91
C GLN A 311 14.53 -38.08 21.18
N ALA A 312 15.55 -38.85 21.43
CA ALA A 312 16.90 -38.73 20.81
C ALA A 312 17.43 -37.26 20.83
N GLY A 313 17.08 -36.47 21.87
CA GLY A 313 17.51 -35.08 22.03
C GLY A 313 16.81 -34.07 21.11
N VAL A 314 15.75 -34.45 20.38
CA VAL A 314 14.99 -33.54 19.48
C VAL A 314 14.48 -32.33 20.26
N ARG A 315 13.80 -32.53 21.38
CA ARG A 315 13.24 -31.48 22.24
C ARG A 315 14.29 -30.42 22.63
N LYS A 316 15.47 -30.90 23.10
CA LYS A 316 16.58 -29.99 23.46
C LYS A 316 17.10 -29.18 22.29
N ARG A 317 17.23 -29.80 21.10
CA ARG A 317 17.68 -29.12 19.90
C ARG A 317 16.66 -28.10 19.42
N SER A 318 15.36 -28.44 19.38
CA SER A 318 14.29 -27.53 18.99
C SER A 318 14.22 -26.29 19.89
N LEU A 319 14.31 -26.47 21.22
CA LEU A 319 14.36 -25.36 22.16
C LEU A 319 15.61 -24.50 21.94
N LYS A 320 16.77 -25.12 21.70
CA LYS A 320 18.01 -24.37 21.41
C LYS A 320 17.88 -23.53 20.14
N VAL A 321 17.28 -24.09 19.08
CA VAL A 321 17.02 -23.35 17.82
C VAL A 321 16.06 -22.19 18.07
N ALA A 322 14.96 -22.40 18.82
CA ALA A 322 14.03 -21.33 19.14
C ALA A 322 14.70 -20.17 19.89
N ARG A 323 15.54 -20.47 20.89
CA ARG A 323 16.32 -19.44 21.61
C ARG A 323 17.32 -18.69 20.73
N ILE A 324 17.95 -19.35 19.74
CA ILE A 324 18.83 -18.69 18.77
C ILE A 324 18.01 -17.75 17.90
N ASN A 325 16.83 -18.15 17.44
CA ASN A 325 15.94 -17.30 16.64
C ASN A 325 15.42 -16.10 17.44
N GLU A 326 15.10 -16.29 18.72
CA GLU A 326 14.73 -15.19 19.63
C GLU A 326 15.87 -14.19 19.80
N GLU A 327 17.11 -14.65 20.00
CA GLU A 327 18.27 -13.75 20.09
C GLU A 327 18.54 -13.05 18.75
N ALA A 328 18.36 -13.74 17.62
CA ALA A 328 18.43 -13.11 16.30
C ALA A 328 17.38 -11.99 16.15
N ALA A 329 16.14 -12.23 16.57
CA ALA A 329 15.08 -11.21 16.54
C ALA A 329 15.40 -9.98 17.43
N ARG A 330 16.08 -10.18 18.58
CA ARG A 330 16.59 -9.06 19.40
C ARG A 330 17.64 -8.22 18.66
N VAL A 331 18.50 -8.88 17.87
CA VAL A 331 19.48 -8.18 17.02
C VAL A 331 18.77 -7.43 15.90
N GLU A 332 17.75 -8.02 15.28
CA GLU A 332 16.93 -7.38 14.22
C GLU A 332 16.24 -6.11 14.72
N VAL A 333 15.71 -6.08 15.95
CA VAL A 333 15.15 -4.86 16.56
C VAL A 333 16.23 -3.76 16.62
N ARG A 334 17.42 -4.08 17.15
CA ARG A 334 18.53 -3.10 17.20
C ARG A 334 18.95 -2.63 15.80
N GLN A 335 19.01 -3.54 14.85
CA GLN A 335 19.31 -3.20 13.45
C GLN A 335 18.27 -2.25 12.87
N MET A 336 16.98 -2.50 13.12
CA MET A 336 15.88 -1.63 12.67
C MET A 336 15.98 -0.23 13.30
N GLU A 337 16.21 -0.13 14.59
CA GLU A 337 16.42 1.16 15.28
C GLU A 337 17.59 1.95 14.67
N HIS A 338 18.71 1.30 14.39
CA HIS A 338 19.83 1.94 13.73
C HIS A 338 19.53 2.36 12.31
N ALA A 339 18.86 1.51 11.54
CA ALA A 339 18.47 1.81 10.15
C ALA A 339 17.54 3.02 10.07
N LEU A 340 16.48 3.04 10.90
CA LEU A 340 15.54 4.16 10.94
C LEU A 340 16.20 5.46 11.43
N THR A 341 17.11 5.36 12.40
CA THR A 341 17.86 6.53 12.88
C THR A 341 18.75 7.10 11.77
N ASN A 342 19.46 6.24 11.03
CA ASN A 342 20.31 6.67 9.90
C ASN A 342 19.46 7.27 8.78
N GLU A 343 18.33 6.66 8.44
CA GLU A 343 17.40 7.17 7.44
C GLU A 343 16.84 8.55 7.85
N LEU A 344 16.43 8.70 9.11
CA LEU A 344 15.95 9.98 9.64
C LEU A 344 17.00 11.09 9.53
N PHE A 345 18.27 10.81 9.86
CA PHE A 345 19.35 11.79 9.74
C PHE A 345 19.54 12.22 8.28
N ASN A 346 19.56 11.26 7.35
CA ASN A 346 19.65 11.57 5.92
C ASN A 346 18.47 12.42 5.45
N LEU A 347 17.23 12.08 5.85
CA LEU A 347 16.04 12.84 5.48
C LEU A 347 16.06 14.26 6.07
N TYR A 348 16.52 14.41 7.30
CA TYR A 348 16.66 15.71 7.96
C TYR A 348 17.68 16.60 7.25
N ASP A 349 18.84 16.06 6.88
CA ASP A 349 19.87 16.79 6.13
C ASP A 349 19.35 17.19 4.74
N TYR A 350 18.68 16.27 4.02
CA TYR A 350 18.04 16.58 2.75
C TYR A 350 16.98 17.66 2.87
N TYR A 351 16.15 17.61 3.91
CA TYR A 351 15.12 18.62 4.13
C TYR A 351 15.74 20.02 4.27
N ASN A 352 16.75 20.18 5.14
CA ASN A 352 17.40 21.46 5.36
C ASN A 352 18.07 21.99 4.07
N VAL A 353 18.77 21.15 3.34
CA VAL A 353 19.38 21.54 2.06
C VAL A 353 18.32 21.91 1.03
N ARG A 354 17.17 21.21 0.98
CA ARG A 354 16.08 21.48 0.03
C ARG A 354 15.39 22.82 0.32
N VAL A 355 15.31 23.25 1.57
CA VAL A 355 14.83 24.60 1.93
C VAL A 355 15.76 25.66 1.31
N GLU A 356 17.08 25.52 1.48
CA GLU A 356 18.05 26.45 0.90
C GLU A 356 18.07 26.40 -0.65
N LEU A 357 17.94 25.20 -1.24
CA LEU A 357 17.86 25.05 -2.70
C LEU A 357 16.60 25.71 -3.29
N LEU A 358 15.50 25.75 -2.54
CA LEU A 358 14.31 26.48 -2.98
C LEU A 358 14.58 27.99 -3.02
N ASN A 359 15.24 28.57 -1.98
CA ASN A 359 15.61 29.99 -1.96
C ASN A 359 16.51 30.34 -3.17
N VAL A 360 17.52 29.51 -3.45
CA VAL A 360 18.40 29.68 -4.62
C VAL A 360 17.62 29.61 -5.95
N ALA A 361 16.64 28.69 -6.04
CA ALA A 361 15.82 28.55 -7.24
C ALA A 361 14.86 29.73 -7.43
N ASP A 362 14.33 30.31 -6.35
CA ASP A 362 13.50 31.50 -6.38
C ASP A 362 14.30 32.72 -6.89
N GLU A 363 15.49 32.97 -6.33
CA GLU A 363 16.39 34.03 -6.79
C GLU A 363 16.82 33.85 -8.26
N SER A 364 17.11 32.58 -8.67
CA SER A 364 17.47 32.25 -10.05
C SER A 364 16.33 32.53 -11.02
N LEU A 365 15.08 32.19 -10.66
CA LEU A 365 13.91 32.46 -11.49
C LEU A 365 13.64 33.96 -11.60
N GLU A 366 13.75 34.73 -10.50
CA GLU A 366 13.56 36.18 -10.51
C GLU A 366 14.57 36.85 -11.47
N ALA A 367 15.85 36.50 -11.38
CA ALA A 367 16.89 36.98 -12.28
C ALA A 367 16.64 36.59 -13.74
N ALA A 368 16.18 35.34 -13.99
CA ALA A 368 15.86 34.88 -15.34
C ALA A 368 14.65 35.60 -15.95
N LEU A 369 13.61 35.89 -15.15
CA LEU A 369 12.43 36.66 -15.58
C LEU A 369 12.79 38.10 -15.96
N LEU A 370 13.59 38.75 -15.12
CA LEU A 370 14.06 40.12 -15.38
C LEU A 370 14.91 40.15 -16.67
N ASN A 371 15.84 39.20 -16.80
CA ASN A 371 16.67 39.07 -18.03
C ASN A 371 15.84 38.81 -19.29
N LEU A 372 14.80 37.95 -19.16
CA LEU A 372 13.86 37.67 -20.28
C LEU A 372 13.15 38.94 -20.75
N SER A 373 12.62 39.74 -19.82
CA SER A 373 11.89 40.98 -20.12
C SER A 373 12.80 42.01 -20.80
N ILE A 374 14.01 42.26 -20.26
CA ILE A 374 14.99 43.19 -20.83
C ILE A 374 15.42 42.68 -22.23
N SER A 375 15.64 41.38 -22.38
CA SER A 375 16.09 40.81 -23.65
C SER A 375 15.00 40.83 -24.75
N GLU A 376 13.73 40.73 -24.37
CA GLU A 376 12.63 40.90 -25.32
C GLU A 376 12.63 42.32 -25.93
N GLU A 377 12.79 43.37 -25.12
CA GLU A 377 12.88 44.74 -25.59
C GLU A 377 14.08 44.96 -26.50
N LYS A 378 15.29 44.45 -26.11
CA LYS A 378 16.49 44.53 -26.91
C LYS A 378 16.39 43.76 -28.22
N TYR A 379 15.69 42.63 -28.23
CA TYR A 379 15.45 41.86 -29.47
C TYR A 379 14.52 42.63 -30.43
N ARG A 380 13.40 43.19 -29.89
CA ARG A 380 12.48 44.01 -30.71
C ARG A 380 13.10 45.29 -31.26
N SER A 381 14.04 45.90 -30.53
CA SER A 381 14.83 47.07 -30.99
C SER A 381 16.00 46.70 -31.89
N GLY A 382 16.29 45.40 -32.09
CA GLY A 382 17.38 44.94 -32.95
C GLY A 382 18.77 44.99 -32.34
N VAL A 383 18.89 45.26 -31.02
CA VAL A 383 20.15 45.31 -30.25
C VAL A 383 20.76 43.92 -30.09
N ILE A 384 19.94 42.90 -29.89
CA ILE A 384 20.39 41.50 -29.83
C ILE A 384 19.77 40.69 -30.95
N ASN A 385 20.46 39.62 -31.37
CA ASN A 385 19.99 38.74 -32.41
C ASN A 385 19.04 37.65 -31.87
N SER A 386 18.40 36.93 -32.79
CA SER A 386 17.43 35.86 -32.52
C SER A 386 18.02 34.68 -31.71
N PHE A 387 19.32 34.40 -31.85
CA PHE A 387 19.99 33.35 -31.08
C PHE A 387 20.14 33.72 -29.61
N ASN A 388 20.68 34.90 -29.33
CA ASN A 388 20.87 35.40 -27.97
C ASN A 388 19.53 35.48 -27.24
N TYR A 389 18.45 35.91 -27.91
CA TYR A 389 17.13 35.93 -27.31
C TYR A 389 16.61 34.51 -26.99
N ARG A 390 16.90 33.51 -27.87
CA ARG A 390 16.54 32.11 -27.58
C ARG A 390 17.29 31.57 -26.38
N ASP A 391 18.56 31.84 -26.23
CA ASP A 391 19.34 31.38 -25.05
C ASP A 391 18.73 31.92 -23.76
N ILE A 392 18.26 33.16 -23.72
CA ILE A 392 17.59 33.73 -22.56
C ILE A 392 16.22 33.04 -22.30
N GLN A 393 15.46 32.70 -23.33
CA GLN A 393 14.23 31.93 -23.21
C GLN A 393 14.49 30.53 -22.59
N LEU A 394 15.59 29.87 -22.98
CA LEU A 394 16.00 28.58 -22.40
C LEU A 394 16.46 28.69 -20.93
N ILE A 395 17.17 29.79 -20.58
CA ILE A 395 17.53 30.07 -19.18
C ILE A 395 16.26 30.22 -18.33
N TYR A 396 15.30 31.01 -18.80
CA TYR A 396 14.00 31.14 -18.11
C TYR A 396 13.31 29.78 -17.95
N LEU A 397 13.19 28.98 -19.02
CA LEU A 397 12.58 27.65 -18.97
C LEU A 397 13.27 26.76 -17.92
N HIS A 398 14.60 26.74 -17.94
CA HIS A 398 15.39 25.93 -17.00
C HIS A 398 15.21 26.38 -15.55
N SER A 399 15.33 27.69 -15.27
CA SER A 399 15.15 28.23 -13.90
C SER A 399 13.71 27.99 -13.39
N ALA A 400 12.69 28.16 -14.24
CA ALA A 400 11.32 27.87 -13.87
C ALA A 400 11.12 26.39 -13.51
N PHE A 401 11.66 25.46 -14.32
CA PHE A 401 11.57 24.03 -14.02
C PHE A 401 12.37 23.63 -12.77
N GLN A 402 13.53 24.24 -12.54
CA GLN A 402 14.31 24.02 -11.32
C GLN A 402 13.54 24.45 -10.07
N ARG A 403 12.88 25.61 -10.12
CA ARG A 403 12.04 26.07 -9.00
C ARG A 403 10.87 25.12 -8.71
N LEU A 404 10.12 24.74 -9.76
CA LEU A 404 9.01 23.80 -9.60
C LEU A 404 9.48 22.45 -9.04
N GLN A 405 10.64 21.97 -9.47
CA GLN A 405 11.21 20.74 -8.93
C GLN A 405 11.70 20.91 -7.49
N ALA A 406 12.24 22.06 -7.12
CA ALA A 406 12.66 22.35 -5.75
C ALA A 406 11.47 22.35 -4.78
N ILE A 407 10.33 22.95 -5.18
CA ILE A 407 9.07 22.89 -4.41
C ILE A 407 8.64 21.43 -4.19
N TYR A 408 8.56 20.64 -5.25
CA TYR A 408 8.15 19.23 -5.15
C TYR A 408 9.09 18.41 -4.27
N ASN A 409 10.40 18.59 -4.42
CA ASN A 409 11.40 17.89 -3.62
C ASN A 409 11.29 18.25 -2.13
N LEU A 410 10.94 19.49 -1.79
CA LEU A 410 10.74 19.91 -0.41
C LEU A 410 9.48 19.26 0.18
N ILE A 411 8.37 19.24 -0.58
CA ILE A 411 7.13 18.53 -0.20
C ILE A 411 7.43 17.03 0.04
N ASP A 412 8.19 16.39 -0.87
CA ASP A 412 8.63 15.00 -0.71
C ASP A 412 9.41 14.79 0.59
N SER A 413 10.43 15.63 0.86
CA SER A 413 11.21 15.51 2.12
C SER A 413 10.34 15.63 3.36
N ARG A 414 9.42 16.60 3.38
CA ARG A 414 8.48 16.78 4.50
C ARG A 414 7.59 15.56 4.67
N THR A 415 7.03 15.05 3.58
CA THR A 415 6.18 13.84 3.58
C THR A 415 6.94 12.64 4.15
N GLN A 416 8.20 12.43 3.72
CA GLN A 416 9.05 11.35 4.24
C GLN A 416 9.40 11.52 5.72
N LEU A 417 9.73 12.74 6.17
CA LEU A 417 9.98 13.04 7.59
C LEU A 417 8.73 12.76 8.44
N THR A 418 7.55 13.15 7.98
CA THR A 418 6.29 12.88 8.68
C THR A 418 6.03 11.38 8.76
N ARG A 419 6.25 10.65 7.66
CA ARG A 419 6.07 9.19 7.61
C ARG A 419 7.02 8.46 8.55
N ILE A 420 8.33 8.75 8.53
CA ILE A 420 9.31 8.04 9.38
C ILE A 420 9.10 8.30 10.87
N THR A 421 8.49 9.44 11.20
CA THR A 421 8.15 9.79 12.59
C THR A 421 6.78 9.28 13.04
N GLY A 422 6.04 8.53 12.20
CA GLY A 422 4.68 8.07 12.51
C GLY A 422 3.66 9.21 12.60
N GLY A 423 3.97 10.38 12.01
CA GLY A 423 3.19 11.60 12.18
C GLY A 423 1.82 11.57 11.51
N PHE A 424 1.61 10.74 10.48
CA PHE A 424 0.31 10.65 9.79
C PHE A 424 -0.79 10.02 10.65
N LEU A 425 -0.43 9.11 11.56
CA LEU A 425 -1.41 8.49 12.47
C LEU A 425 -1.53 9.23 13.80
N SER A 426 -0.49 9.96 14.23
CA SER A 426 -0.49 10.72 15.48
C SER A 426 -1.17 12.08 15.36
N THR A 427 -1.17 12.68 14.16
CA THR A 427 -1.84 13.97 13.85
C THR A 427 -3.27 13.79 13.32
N GLY A 428 -3.80 12.58 13.32
CA GLY A 428 -5.03 12.13 12.65
C GLY A 428 -6.34 12.85 12.96
N GLU A 429 -6.32 14.09 13.42
CA GLU A 429 -7.53 14.90 13.60
C GLU A 429 -7.37 16.41 13.39
N GLN A 430 -6.20 17.00 13.15
CA GLN A 430 -6.13 18.46 13.27
C GLN A 430 -5.41 19.29 12.18
N ASP A 431 -4.61 18.75 11.24
CA ASP A 431 -3.88 19.64 10.32
C ASP A 431 -3.63 19.02 8.91
N PHE A 432 -4.69 18.86 8.12
CA PHE A 432 -4.56 18.75 6.65
C PHE A 432 -5.54 19.68 5.94
#